data_fc973d477ff185d44d68e94d073a9ca4
#
_entry.id   fc973d477ff185d44d68e94d073a9ca4
#
_cell.length_a   1.000
_cell.length_b   1.000
_cell.length_c   1.000
_cell.angle_alpha   90.00
_cell.angle_beta   90.00
_cell.angle_gamma   90.00
#
_symmetry.space_group_name_H-M   'P 1'
#
loop_
_entity.id
_entity.type
_entity.pdbx_description
1 polymer ?
#
loop_
_entity_poly.entity_id
_entity_poly.type
_entity_poly.pdbx_seq_one_letter_code
_entity_poly.pdbx_strand_id
1 'polypeptide(L)'
;MSKSAAAAVAAVLLLAASPAFAQGTFKKEQYNKYSEFAKAGFSEVVTVTGPMKLIFLSGMGSEDGKTGDAHHPGNFLEQCRMAWQKVVKLLGENGATVNDIVKSVVYVTDIRMTPDMRKCRAEFFPPGTPMPAQTLLNVSQLARPGMLFEVDVIAAVPAK
;
A
#
# COMPACT_ATOMS: atom_id res chain seq x y z
N MET A 1 -82.12 -12.00 -8.53
CA MET A 1 -81.00 -12.19 -9.51
C MET A 1 -79.92 -11.08 -9.20
N SER A 2 -78.95 -11.48 -8.44
CA SER A 2 -77.85 -10.59 -8.03
C SER A 2 -76.55 -10.89 -8.88
N LYS A 3 -76.11 -9.92 -9.60
CA LYS A 3 -74.83 -10.03 -10.37
C LYS A 3 -73.69 -9.46 -9.54
N SER A 4 -72.85 -10.34 -9.04
CA SER A 4 -71.58 -9.98 -8.37
C SER A 4 -70.55 -9.61 -9.43
N ALA A 5 -70.07 -8.38 -9.40
CA ALA A 5 -68.94 -7.90 -10.19
C ALA A 5 -67.65 -8.18 -9.42
N ALA A 6 -66.80 -9.02 -9.94
CA ALA A 6 -65.47 -9.29 -9.42
C ALA A 6 -64.51 -8.18 -9.97
N ALA A 7 -63.96 -7.38 -9.10
CA ALA A 7 -62.90 -6.42 -9.44
C ALA A 7 -61.53 -7.08 -9.40
N ALA A 8 -60.87 -7.19 -10.55
CA ALA A 8 -59.51 -7.64 -10.65
C ALA A 8 -58.51 -6.50 -10.29
N VAL A 9 -57.80 -6.64 -9.21
CA VAL A 9 -56.70 -5.70 -8.84
C VAL A 9 -55.44 -6.18 -9.54
N ALA A 10 -55.01 -5.43 -10.54
CA ALA A 10 -53.71 -5.63 -11.19
C ALA A 10 -52.60 -4.97 -10.35
N ALA A 11 -51.77 -5.80 -9.72
CA ALA A 11 -50.57 -5.33 -9.02
C ALA A 11 -49.47 -5.03 -10.05
N VAL A 12 -49.15 -3.74 -10.22
CA VAL A 12 -48.00 -3.28 -11.02
C VAL A 12 -46.75 -3.41 -10.16
N LEU A 13 -45.92 -4.42 -10.41
CA LEU A 13 -44.57 -4.52 -9.84
C LEU A 13 -43.66 -3.50 -10.54
N LEU A 14 -43.41 -2.40 -9.90
CA LEU A 14 -42.34 -1.49 -10.26
C LEU A 14 -40.98 -2.12 -9.90
N LEU A 15 -40.32 -2.75 -10.88
CA LEU A 15 -38.93 -3.12 -10.78
C LEU A 15 -38.11 -1.82 -10.75
N ALA A 16 -37.70 -1.40 -9.56
CA ALA A 16 -36.70 -0.34 -9.39
C ALA A 16 -35.37 -0.87 -9.96
N ALA A 17 -35.04 -0.47 -11.18
CA ALA A 17 -33.70 -0.67 -11.73
C ALA A 17 -32.74 0.20 -10.92
N SER A 18 -31.99 -0.39 -10.00
CA SER A 18 -30.85 0.26 -9.37
C SER A 18 -29.89 0.70 -10.47
N PRO A 19 -29.40 1.95 -10.48
CA PRO A 19 -28.39 2.36 -11.45
C PRO A 19 -27.16 1.46 -11.26
N ALA A 20 -26.90 0.62 -12.24
CA ALA A 20 -25.63 -0.08 -12.32
C ALA A 20 -24.57 1.00 -12.55
N PHE A 21 -23.91 1.45 -11.49
CA PHE A 21 -22.68 2.18 -11.64
C PHE A 21 -21.74 1.29 -12.45
N ALA A 22 -21.36 1.74 -13.64
CA ALA A 22 -20.37 1.06 -14.45
C ALA A 22 -19.11 0.89 -13.56
N GLN A 23 -18.86 -0.33 -13.10
CA GLN A 23 -17.67 -0.64 -12.33
C GLN A 23 -16.49 -0.48 -13.29
N GLY A 24 -15.83 0.69 -13.23
CA GLY A 24 -14.61 0.93 -13.98
C GLY A 24 -13.55 -0.14 -13.67
N THR A 25 -12.71 -0.44 -14.64
CA THR A 25 -11.58 -1.36 -14.41
C THR A 25 -10.58 -0.73 -13.42
N PHE A 26 -9.96 -1.57 -12.58
CA PHE A 26 -8.87 -1.13 -11.73
C PHE A 26 -7.74 -0.54 -12.58
N LYS A 27 -7.27 0.65 -12.22
CA LYS A 27 -6.16 1.32 -12.88
C LYS A 27 -5.25 1.97 -11.86
N LYS A 28 -3.96 1.71 -11.95
CA LYS A 28 -2.92 2.41 -11.18
C LYS A 28 -2.01 3.15 -12.14
N GLU A 29 -1.83 4.44 -11.92
CA GLU A 29 -0.97 5.32 -12.73
C GLU A 29 -0.04 6.10 -11.81
N GLN A 30 1.11 6.47 -12.34
CA GLN A 30 2.12 7.23 -11.60
C GLN A 30 2.89 8.16 -12.52
N TYR A 31 3.29 9.31 -11.98
CA TYR A 31 4.12 10.26 -12.71
C TYR A 31 4.95 11.15 -11.79
N ASN A 32 5.99 11.72 -12.37
CA ASN A 32 6.80 12.80 -11.78
C ASN A 32 6.76 14.00 -12.72
N LYS A 33 6.52 15.18 -12.16
CA LYS A 33 6.48 16.45 -12.88
C LYS A 33 7.66 17.35 -12.52
N TYR A 34 8.03 17.36 -11.25
CA TYR A 34 9.03 18.28 -10.73
C TYR A 34 10.36 17.61 -10.40
N SER A 35 10.37 16.31 -10.16
CA SER A 35 11.53 15.58 -9.64
C SER A 35 12.07 14.57 -10.66
N GLU A 36 12.63 15.07 -11.75
CA GLU A 36 13.28 14.21 -12.76
C GLU A 36 14.37 13.31 -12.16
N PHE A 37 15.15 13.84 -11.20
CA PHE A 37 16.19 13.09 -10.49
C PHE A 37 15.63 11.93 -9.65
N ALA A 38 14.36 11.97 -9.31
CA ALA A 38 13.73 11.03 -8.39
C ALA A 38 13.06 9.85 -9.09
N LYS A 39 12.96 9.84 -10.42
CA LYS A 39 12.23 8.82 -11.20
C LYS A 39 12.61 7.39 -10.85
N ALA A 40 13.86 7.14 -10.54
CA ALA A 40 14.33 5.81 -10.11
C ALA A 40 14.10 5.54 -8.61
N GLY A 41 13.63 6.52 -7.86
CA GLY A 41 13.54 6.46 -6.41
C GLY A 41 12.13 6.46 -5.85
N PHE A 42 11.23 7.25 -6.43
CA PHE A 42 9.84 7.37 -6.00
C PHE A 42 9.00 8.03 -7.10
N SER A 43 7.68 7.94 -6.98
CA SER A 43 6.74 8.75 -7.74
C SER A 43 6.28 9.94 -6.91
N GLU A 44 6.08 11.10 -7.54
CA GLU A 44 5.47 12.25 -6.89
C GLU A 44 3.98 12.02 -6.68
N VAL A 45 3.34 11.39 -7.68
CA VAL A 45 1.91 11.09 -7.68
C VAL A 45 1.69 9.64 -8.07
N VAL A 46 0.83 8.98 -7.32
CA VAL A 46 0.21 7.71 -7.70
C VAL A 46 -1.30 7.89 -7.58
N THR A 47 -2.01 7.54 -8.63
CA THR A 47 -3.48 7.51 -8.65
C THR A 47 -3.97 6.09 -8.76
N VAL A 48 -5.07 5.79 -8.10
CA VAL A 48 -5.76 4.50 -8.20
C VAL A 48 -7.24 4.76 -8.43
N THR A 49 -7.82 4.10 -9.42
CA THR A 49 -9.24 4.21 -9.76
C THR A 49 -9.86 2.83 -10.00
N GLY A 50 -11.18 2.75 -9.93
CA GLY A 50 -11.93 1.49 -10.07
C GLY A 50 -12.07 0.71 -8.76
N PRO A 51 -12.79 -0.43 -8.78
CA PRO A 51 -12.96 -1.28 -7.62
C PRO A 51 -11.63 -1.84 -7.14
N MET A 52 -11.31 -1.63 -5.86
CA MET A 52 -10.02 -2.01 -5.29
C MET A 52 -10.13 -2.52 -3.86
N LYS A 53 -9.18 -3.37 -3.48
CA LYS A 53 -8.85 -3.69 -2.09
C LYS A 53 -7.64 -2.85 -1.71
N LEU A 54 -7.77 -2.04 -0.67
CA LEU A 54 -6.66 -1.33 -0.05
C LEU A 54 -6.05 -2.19 1.07
N ILE A 55 -4.73 -2.16 1.17
CA ILE A 55 -3.95 -2.89 2.17
C ILE A 55 -3.08 -1.86 2.88
N PHE A 56 -3.33 -1.65 4.17
CA PHE A 56 -2.58 -0.76 5.02
C PHE A 56 -1.68 -1.60 5.92
N LEU A 57 -0.37 -1.45 5.81
CA LEU A 57 0.57 -2.03 6.76
C LEU A 57 1.01 -0.93 7.75
N SER A 58 1.10 -1.29 9.01
CA SER A 58 1.74 -0.44 10.02
C SER A 58 3.25 -0.32 9.76
N GLY A 59 3.94 0.51 10.51
CA GLY A 59 5.39 0.57 10.47
C GLY A 59 6.03 -0.80 10.70
N MET A 60 6.89 -1.23 9.78
CA MET A 60 7.67 -2.44 9.84
C MET A 60 9.13 -2.07 10.02
N GLY A 61 9.75 -2.58 11.06
CA GLY A 61 11.17 -2.42 11.34
C GLY A 61 11.83 -3.75 11.65
N SER A 62 12.97 -3.67 12.33
CA SER A 62 13.77 -4.86 12.69
C SER A 62 13.40 -5.47 14.04
N GLU A 63 12.28 -5.07 14.65
CA GLU A 63 11.84 -5.60 15.93
C GLU A 63 11.49 -7.10 15.87
N ASP A 64 11.82 -7.83 16.91
CA ASP A 64 11.34 -9.19 17.14
C ASP A 64 9.83 -9.18 17.40
N GLY A 65 9.10 -10.09 16.78
CA GLY A 65 7.64 -10.14 16.88
C GLY A 65 7.10 -10.58 18.25
N LYS A 66 7.95 -11.11 19.14
CA LYS A 66 7.55 -11.57 20.46
C LYS A 66 8.05 -10.65 21.56
N THR A 67 9.32 -10.25 21.50
CA THR A 67 9.95 -9.44 22.55
C THR A 67 9.90 -7.95 22.24
N GLY A 68 9.82 -7.58 20.95
CA GLY A 68 9.90 -6.21 20.49
C GLY A 68 11.33 -5.66 20.45
N ASP A 69 12.35 -6.48 20.74
CA ASP A 69 13.74 -6.05 20.69
C ASP A 69 14.20 -5.83 19.27
N ALA A 70 15.06 -4.83 19.05
CA ALA A 70 15.63 -4.59 17.74
C ALA A 70 16.66 -5.67 17.37
N HIS A 71 16.46 -6.35 16.26
CA HIS A 71 17.48 -7.19 15.66
C HIS A 71 18.56 -6.33 14.97
N HIS A 72 19.75 -6.91 14.81
CA HIS A 72 20.88 -6.29 14.10
C HIS A 72 21.24 -4.89 14.63
N PRO A 73 21.46 -4.71 15.95
CA PRO A 73 21.76 -3.39 16.51
C PRO A 73 23.00 -2.78 15.83
N GLY A 74 22.88 -1.51 15.44
CA GLY A 74 23.95 -0.79 14.73
C GLY A 74 24.13 -1.13 13.24
N ASN A 75 23.42 -2.13 12.71
CA ASN A 75 23.49 -2.53 11.32
C ASN A 75 22.26 -2.09 10.54
N PHE A 76 22.30 -0.87 9.98
CA PHE A 76 21.19 -0.29 9.23
C PHE A 76 20.74 -1.16 8.06
N LEU A 77 21.68 -1.72 7.29
CA LEU A 77 21.38 -2.48 6.09
C LEU A 77 20.57 -3.75 6.41
N GLU A 78 20.97 -4.49 7.44
CA GLU A 78 20.24 -5.68 7.86
C GLU A 78 18.89 -5.35 8.49
N GLN A 79 18.78 -4.25 9.24
CA GLN A 79 17.50 -3.78 9.75
C GLN A 79 16.53 -3.41 8.61
N CYS A 80 17.03 -2.70 7.59
CA CYS A 80 16.24 -2.37 6.41
C CYS A 80 15.78 -3.63 5.66
N ARG A 81 16.66 -4.62 5.47
CA ARG A 81 16.31 -5.91 4.84
C ARG A 81 15.22 -6.64 5.59
N MET A 82 15.36 -6.75 6.92
CA MET A 82 14.35 -7.40 7.76
C MET A 82 12.99 -6.70 7.67
N ALA A 83 12.97 -5.37 7.69
CA ALA A 83 11.74 -4.60 7.54
C ALA A 83 11.04 -4.88 6.21
N TRP A 84 11.77 -4.80 5.10
CA TRP A 84 11.20 -5.08 3.77
C TRP A 84 10.79 -6.54 3.59
N GLN A 85 11.50 -7.50 4.18
CA GLN A 85 11.09 -8.91 4.18
C GLN A 85 9.72 -9.10 4.85
N LYS A 86 9.48 -8.42 5.97
CA LYS A 86 8.16 -8.43 6.64
C LYS A 86 7.08 -7.80 5.74
N VAL A 87 7.37 -6.66 5.11
CA VAL A 87 6.45 -6.01 4.16
C VAL A 87 6.08 -6.96 3.02
N VAL A 88 7.06 -7.57 2.35
CA VAL A 88 6.84 -8.51 1.24
C VAL A 88 5.97 -9.69 1.68
N LYS A 89 6.27 -10.26 2.85
CA LYS A 89 5.50 -11.37 3.41
C LYS A 89 4.04 -10.99 3.63
N LEU A 90 3.79 -9.87 4.33
CA LEU A 90 2.44 -9.41 4.64
C LEU A 90 1.64 -8.99 3.40
N LEU A 91 2.29 -8.37 2.42
CA LEU A 91 1.67 -8.09 1.12
C LEU A 91 1.25 -9.38 0.43
N GLY A 92 2.13 -10.39 0.37
CA GLY A 92 1.85 -11.70 -0.24
C GLY A 92 0.69 -12.42 0.41
N GLU A 93 0.61 -12.43 1.74
CA GLU A 93 -0.52 -13.00 2.50
C GLU A 93 -1.86 -12.30 2.19
N ASN A 94 -1.80 -11.06 1.70
CA ASN A 94 -2.95 -10.27 1.29
C ASN A 94 -3.19 -10.23 -0.23
N GLY A 95 -2.43 -11.01 -1.02
CA GLY A 95 -2.58 -11.12 -2.47
C GLY A 95 -1.99 -9.94 -3.23
N ALA A 96 -0.98 -9.28 -2.65
CA ALA A 96 -0.28 -8.13 -3.23
C ALA A 96 1.24 -8.38 -3.29
N THR A 97 1.93 -7.54 -4.03
CA THR A 97 3.38 -7.52 -4.19
C THR A 97 3.91 -6.10 -3.97
N VAL A 98 5.21 -5.90 -4.02
CA VAL A 98 5.81 -4.56 -3.98
C VAL A 98 5.35 -3.67 -5.15
N ASN A 99 4.97 -4.27 -6.28
CA ASN A 99 4.43 -3.55 -7.43
C ASN A 99 3.07 -2.88 -7.14
N ASP A 100 2.36 -3.35 -6.13
CA ASP A 100 1.03 -2.87 -5.77
C ASP A 100 1.08 -1.75 -4.73
N ILE A 101 2.27 -1.44 -4.18
CA ILE A 101 2.44 -0.34 -3.24
C ILE A 101 2.14 0.98 -3.95
N VAL A 102 1.28 1.79 -3.35
CA VAL A 102 0.90 3.11 -3.84
C VAL A 102 1.54 4.23 -3.02
N LYS A 103 1.77 3.99 -1.74
CA LYS A 103 2.43 4.93 -0.83
C LYS A 103 3.38 4.19 0.09
N SER A 104 4.55 4.79 0.36
CA SER A 104 5.42 4.42 1.45
C SER A 104 5.85 5.64 2.25
N VAL A 105 5.99 5.46 3.56
CA VAL A 105 6.69 6.41 4.42
C VAL A 105 7.86 5.67 5.04
N VAL A 106 9.04 6.24 4.90
CA VAL A 106 10.28 5.67 5.42
C VAL A 106 10.80 6.58 6.51
N TYR A 107 11.09 6.00 7.65
CA TYR A 107 11.66 6.67 8.81
C TYR A 107 13.08 6.15 9.04
N VAL A 108 14.02 7.08 9.20
CA VAL A 108 15.40 6.76 9.53
C VAL A 108 15.86 7.61 10.71
N THR A 109 16.70 7.07 11.54
CA THR A 109 17.28 7.84 12.67
C THR A 109 18.52 8.64 12.27
N ASP A 110 19.07 8.37 11.09
CA ASP A 110 20.18 9.11 10.52
C ASP A 110 20.04 9.22 8.99
N ILE A 111 19.82 10.41 8.48
CA ILE A 111 19.65 10.66 7.05
C ILE A 111 20.90 10.30 6.22
N ARG A 112 22.08 10.25 6.84
CA ARG A 112 23.32 9.84 6.19
C ARG A 112 23.31 8.39 5.76
N MET A 113 22.38 7.56 6.29
CA MET A 113 22.17 6.16 5.88
C MET A 113 21.38 6.02 4.57
N THR A 114 21.01 7.13 3.90
CA THR A 114 20.29 7.09 2.62
C THR A 114 20.97 6.23 1.54
N PRO A 115 22.32 6.18 1.38
CA PRO A 115 22.97 5.27 0.44
C PRO A 115 22.66 3.80 0.73
N ASP A 116 22.74 3.38 1.99
CA ASP A 116 22.43 1.99 2.40
C ASP A 116 20.94 1.69 2.27
N MET A 117 20.06 2.66 2.55
CA MET A 117 18.62 2.54 2.28
C MET A 117 18.34 2.29 0.80
N ARG A 118 19.01 2.99 -0.12
CA ARG A 118 18.85 2.78 -1.57
C ARG A 118 19.33 1.41 -1.98
N LYS A 119 20.47 0.95 -1.45
CA LYS A 119 21.03 -0.38 -1.69
C LYS A 119 20.05 -1.47 -1.24
N CYS A 120 19.58 -1.39 0.00
CA CYS A 120 18.58 -2.31 0.53
C CYS A 120 17.30 -2.33 -0.34
N ARG A 121 16.75 -1.17 -0.67
CA ARG A 121 15.54 -1.08 -1.47
C ARG A 121 15.69 -1.72 -2.85
N ALA A 122 16.83 -1.57 -3.49
CA ALA A 122 17.10 -2.18 -4.81
C ALA A 122 17.01 -3.72 -4.81
N GLU A 123 17.16 -4.35 -3.64
CA GLU A 123 16.99 -5.79 -3.49
C GLU A 123 15.52 -6.23 -3.58
N PHE A 124 14.57 -5.34 -3.24
CA PHE A 124 13.13 -5.61 -3.23
C PHE A 124 12.39 -5.01 -4.43
N PHE A 125 12.93 -3.95 -5.02
CA PHE A 125 12.37 -3.26 -6.18
C PHE A 125 13.31 -3.39 -7.38
N PRO A 126 13.18 -4.46 -8.18
CA PRO A 126 13.99 -4.66 -9.38
C PRO A 126 13.88 -3.48 -10.36
N PRO A 127 14.85 -3.28 -11.25
CA PRO A 127 14.77 -2.25 -12.29
C PRO A 127 13.46 -2.34 -13.08
N GLY A 128 12.81 -1.19 -13.30
CA GLY A 128 11.52 -1.12 -13.98
C GLY A 128 10.29 -1.30 -13.07
N THR A 129 10.49 -1.62 -11.79
CA THR A 129 9.38 -1.62 -10.82
C THR A 129 8.74 -0.23 -10.73
N PRO A 130 7.41 -0.12 -10.85
CA PRO A 130 6.71 1.13 -10.63
C PRO A 130 6.88 1.61 -9.18
N MET A 131 7.55 2.73 -9.00
CA MET A 131 7.86 3.23 -7.65
C MET A 131 6.63 3.88 -7.00
N PRO A 132 6.38 3.63 -5.69
CA PRO A 132 5.29 4.29 -4.96
C PRO A 132 5.57 5.78 -4.76
N ALA A 133 4.54 6.53 -4.43
CA ALA A 133 4.72 7.85 -3.83
C ALA A 133 5.40 7.66 -2.46
N GLN A 134 6.53 8.36 -2.23
CA GLN A 134 7.32 8.15 -1.01
C GLN A 134 7.56 9.44 -0.25
N THR A 135 7.57 9.32 1.07
CA THR A 135 8.08 10.34 1.99
C THR A 135 9.23 9.72 2.79
N LEU A 136 10.34 10.43 2.91
CA LEU A 136 11.46 10.04 3.76
C LEU A 136 11.59 11.05 4.89
N LEU A 137 11.64 10.56 6.12
CA LEU A 137 11.75 11.36 7.33
C LEU A 137 12.97 10.92 8.16
N ASN A 138 13.70 11.90 8.65
CA ASN A 138 14.65 11.69 9.72
C ASN A 138 13.95 11.95 11.05
N VAL A 139 13.97 10.98 11.95
CA VAL A 139 13.35 11.05 13.27
C VAL A 139 14.42 10.89 14.36
N SER A 140 14.18 11.43 15.53
CA SER A 140 15.12 11.33 16.64
C SER A 140 15.23 9.90 17.19
N GLN A 141 14.13 9.13 17.11
CA GLN A 141 14.05 7.77 17.62
C GLN A 141 12.85 7.05 16.99
N LEU A 142 12.96 5.75 16.84
CA LEU A 142 11.86 4.86 16.48
C LEU A 142 11.26 4.22 17.74
N ALA A 143 10.20 3.42 17.58
CA ALA A 143 9.41 2.88 18.68
C ALA A 143 10.21 2.02 19.66
N ARG A 144 11.33 1.44 19.24
CA ARG A 144 12.19 0.62 20.10
C ARG A 144 13.63 1.11 20.09
N PRO A 145 14.33 1.07 21.23
CA PRO A 145 15.74 1.37 21.29
C PRO A 145 16.55 0.50 20.31
N GLY A 146 17.50 1.12 19.60
CA GLY A 146 18.36 0.43 18.65
C GLY A 146 17.77 0.21 17.26
N MET A 147 16.51 0.56 17.02
CA MET A 147 15.95 0.62 15.66
C MET A 147 16.50 1.84 14.92
N LEU A 148 16.90 1.64 13.66
CA LEU A 148 17.50 2.64 12.78
C LEU A 148 16.64 2.92 11.55
N PHE A 149 15.75 1.99 11.19
CA PHE A 149 14.92 2.01 9.99
C PHE A 149 13.51 1.48 10.29
N GLU A 150 12.51 2.15 9.73
CA GLU A 150 11.12 1.70 9.72
C GLU A 150 10.46 2.13 8.41
N VAL A 151 9.54 1.34 7.91
CA VAL A 151 8.74 1.65 6.73
C VAL A 151 7.28 1.25 6.93
N ASP A 152 6.36 2.16 6.63
CA ASP A 152 4.95 1.83 6.43
C ASP A 152 4.57 1.91 4.95
N VAL A 153 3.58 1.15 4.54
CA VAL A 153 3.13 1.12 3.16
C VAL A 153 1.61 1.02 3.05
N ILE A 154 1.09 1.60 1.97
CA ILE A 154 -0.27 1.37 1.50
C ILE A 154 -0.17 0.74 0.12
N ALA A 155 -0.86 -0.37 -0.09
CA ALA A 155 -0.96 -1.03 -1.39
C ALA A 155 -2.41 -1.09 -1.86
N ALA A 156 -2.60 -1.19 -3.18
CA ALA A 156 -3.91 -1.32 -3.81
C ALA A 156 -3.86 -2.41 -4.89
N VAL A 157 -4.81 -3.35 -4.82
CA VAL A 157 -5.00 -4.41 -5.81
C VAL A 157 -6.44 -4.41 -6.32
N PRO A 158 -6.74 -4.97 -7.51
CA PRO A 158 -8.11 -5.13 -7.97
C PRO A 158 -8.98 -5.83 -6.92
N ALA A 159 -10.20 -5.34 -6.69
CA ALA A 159 -11.21 -6.10 -5.94
C ALA A 159 -11.54 -7.39 -6.71
N LYS A 160 -11.68 -8.49 -5.99
CA LYS A 160 -12.15 -9.76 -6.56
C LYS A 160 -13.67 -9.76 -6.66
#